data_6d65ad0be903bebccd296ab8da693f11
#
_entry.id   6d65ad0be903bebccd296ab8da693f11
#
_cell.length_a   1.000
_cell.length_b   1.000
_cell.length_c   1.000
_cell.angle_alpha   90.00
_cell.angle_beta   90.00
_cell.angle_gamma   90.00
#
_symmetry.space_group_name_H-M   'P 1'
#
loop_
_entity.id
_entity.type
_entity.pdbx_description
1 polymer ?
#
loop_
_entity_poly.entity_id
_entity_poly.type
_entity_poly.pdbx_seq_one_letter_code
_entity_poly.pdbx_strand_id
1 'polypeptide(L)'
;MRILLTSSRLPFALALIRRLAEAGHEVHAADAYAVAPGNHSRYLSGRLVTAPPRPETERFVTDVEGYVIEHGIDRIVPAFEEAFYLATRYDRLQEITDLYTAPFATLARLHDKATFSDLARKLGLPLPETTVATSPEELRAAIEHYGSYFARAAFSRGGVALLTNTGPLAGHTDIDECRPTPEQPWLVQNFVSGPMQCTYSTLREGRVLTHLCYRAPRQWEHSTGIAFETVEGAPTLSFVEKIGAELGYTGQMSLDFVDADEGLYLIECNPRATDGALLMEAPEVSCGLAHDVGETPPAEVVRVPAGRRVQLDLAVFGQMFTESPAEWPKSFSDLLHVRGADRGWHDDLPLLYNVLAFGHHARLNLRHRRALLAAMADDIAWDGEQIPGMNESDRELVAAMTGG
;
A
#
# COMPACT_ATOMS: atom_id res chain seq x y z
N MET A 1 1.89 -11.45 -22.18
CA MET A 1 2.97 -10.84 -21.40
C MET A 1 3.31 -11.75 -20.23
N ARG A 2 4.61 -11.92 -19.90
CA ARG A 2 5.11 -12.62 -18.70
C ARG A 2 5.35 -11.59 -17.60
N ILE A 3 4.66 -11.73 -16.48
CA ILE A 3 4.68 -10.73 -15.39
C ILE A 3 5.18 -11.39 -14.11
N LEU A 4 6.19 -10.79 -13.49
CA LEU A 4 6.64 -11.15 -12.14
C LEU A 4 6.00 -10.19 -11.13
N LEU A 5 5.16 -10.70 -10.24
CA LEU A 5 4.53 -9.95 -9.16
C LEU A 5 5.25 -10.28 -7.85
N THR A 6 5.73 -9.25 -7.15
CA THR A 6 6.47 -9.42 -5.89
C THR A 6 5.58 -9.24 -4.66
N SER A 7 6.10 -9.54 -3.45
CA SER A 7 5.35 -9.51 -2.18
C SER A 7 4.06 -10.34 -2.20
N SER A 8 4.14 -11.55 -2.74
CA SER A 8 2.98 -12.45 -2.97
C SER A 8 2.27 -12.92 -1.69
N ARG A 9 2.82 -12.60 -0.51
CA ARG A 9 2.20 -12.88 0.81
C ARG A 9 0.97 -12.03 1.08
N LEU A 10 0.82 -10.90 0.39
CA LEU A 10 -0.24 -9.93 0.65
C LEU A 10 -1.54 -10.32 -0.08
N PRO A 11 -2.72 -10.11 0.54
CA PRO A 11 -4.01 -10.49 -0.05
C PRO A 11 -4.26 -9.88 -1.43
N PHE A 12 -3.92 -8.58 -1.59
CA PHE A 12 -4.08 -7.90 -2.88
C PHE A 12 -3.10 -8.41 -3.94
N ALA A 13 -1.89 -8.85 -3.57
CA ALA A 13 -0.96 -9.47 -4.51
C ALA A 13 -1.53 -10.79 -5.05
N LEU A 14 -2.10 -11.65 -4.19
CA LEU A 14 -2.79 -12.86 -4.62
C LEU A 14 -3.98 -12.55 -5.54
N ALA A 15 -4.75 -11.50 -5.25
CA ALA A 15 -5.86 -11.08 -6.12
C ALA A 15 -5.34 -10.64 -7.49
N LEU A 16 -4.27 -9.84 -7.56
CA LEU A 16 -3.65 -9.41 -8.81
C LEU A 16 -3.10 -10.59 -9.62
N ILE A 17 -2.45 -11.58 -8.97
CA ILE A 17 -2.01 -12.82 -9.62
C ILE A 17 -3.18 -13.50 -10.33
N ARG A 18 -4.28 -13.72 -9.63
CA ARG A 18 -5.48 -14.37 -10.18
C ARG A 18 -6.05 -13.59 -11.37
N ARG A 19 -6.20 -12.27 -11.24
CA ARG A 19 -6.79 -11.41 -12.27
C ARG A 19 -5.93 -11.28 -13.52
N LEU A 20 -4.60 -11.20 -13.37
CA LEU A 20 -3.69 -11.20 -14.51
C LEU A 20 -3.74 -12.53 -15.27
N ALA A 21 -3.75 -13.65 -14.56
CA ALA A 21 -3.87 -14.96 -15.19
C ALA A 21 -5.24 -15.18 -15.85
N GLU A 22 -6.34 -14.74 -15.23
CA GLU A 22 -7.68 -14.73 -15.82
C GLU A 22 -7.74 -13.89 -17.11
N ALA A 23 -6.94 -12.81 -17.18
CA ALA A 23 -6.80 -11.98 -18.38
C ALA A 23 -5.89 -12.61 -19.47
N GLY A 24 -5.32 -13.79 -19.22
CA GLY A 24 -4.50 -14.52 -20.18
C GLY A 24 -3.01 -14.20 -20.14
N HIS A 25 -2.52 -13.54 -19.10
CA HIS A 25 -1.09 -13.30 -18.89
C HIS A 25 -0.41 -14.50 -18.23
N GLU A 26 0.87 -14.71 -18.53
CA GLU A 26 1.73 -15.67 -17.85
C GLU A 26 2.26 -15.01 -16.57
N VAL A 27 1.82 -15.50 -15.40
CA VAL A 27 2.10 -14.86 -14.12
C VAL A 27 3.11 -15.66 -13.31
N HIS A 28 4.15 -14.99 -12.84
CA HIS A 28 5.12 -15.48 -11.89
C HIS A 28 4.98 -14.71 -10.59
N ALA A 29 5.29 -15.33 -9.46
CA ALA A 29 5.25 -14.67 -8.15
C ALA A 29 6.60 -14.75 -7.45
N ALA A 30 6.93 -13.71 -6.67
CA ALA A 30 8.12 -13.68 -5.83
C ALA A 30 7.79 -13.24 -4.40
N ASP A 31 8.45 -13.88 -3.43
CA ASP A 31 8.39 -13.50 -2.03
C ASP A 31 9.58 -14.08 -1.27
N ALA A 32 10.00 -13.41 -0.17
CA ALA A 32 11.02 -13.95 0.72
C ALA A 32 10.52 -15.13 1.57
N TYR A 33 9.19 -15.28 1.73
CA TYR A 33 8.61 -16.41 2.46
C TYR A 33 8.17 -17.51 1.53
N ALA A 34 8.78 -18.68 1.65
CA ALA A 34 8.39 -19.86 0.87
C ALA A 34 6.92 -20.26 1.09
N VAL A 35 6.33 -19.88 2.24
CA VAL A 35 4.93 -20.12 2.60
C VAL A 35 4.01 -18.97 2.22
N ALA A 36 4.48 -17.99 1.44
CA ALA A 36 3.65 -16.89 0.95
C ALA A 36 2.45 -17.44 0.16
N PRO A 37 1.20 -17.06 0.52
CA PRO A 37 0.01 -17.63 -0.12
C PRO A 37 0.00 -17.52 -1.64
N GLY A 38 0.41 -16.36 -2.18
CA GLY A 38 0.46 -16.15 -3.63
C GLY A 38 1.42 -17.09 -4.34
N ASN A 39 2.53 -17.52 -3.70
CA ASN A 39 3.47 -18.50 -4.27
C ASN A 39 2.87 -19.90 -4.47
N HIS A 40 1.68 -20.13 -3.94
CA HIS A 40 0.99 -21.43 -4.02
C HIS A 40 -0.31 -21.38 -4.83
N SER A 41 -0.58 -20.27 -5.52
CA SER A 41 -1.71 -20.16 -6.42
C SER A 41 -1.50 -21.08 -7.64
N ARG A 42 -2.59 -21.78 -8.03
CA ARG A 42 -2.62 -22.60 -9.25
C ARG A 42 -2.49 -21.76 -10.55
N TYR A 43 -2.67 -20.48 -10.47
CA TYR A 43 -2.60 -19.55 -11.59
C TYR A 43 -1.16 -19.15 -11.98
N LEU A 44 -0.16 -19.62 -11.23
CA LEU A 44 1.24 -19.31 -11.51
C LEU A 44 1.84 -20.21 -12.55
N SER A 45 2.64 -19.63 -13.45
CA SER A 45 3.57 -20.32 -14.33
C SER A 45 4.92 -20.57 -13.67
N GLY A 46 5.32 -19.74 -12.69
CA GLY A 46 6.56 -19.89 -11.95
C GLY A 46 6.54 -19.14 -10.63
N ARG A 47 7.52 -19.45 -9.77
CA ARG A 47 7.67 -18.80 -8.49
C ARG A 47 9.13 -18.67 -8.10
N LEU A 48 9.45 -17.59 -7.38
CA LEU A 48 10.77 -17.29 -6.84
C LEU A 48 10.66 -17.12 -5.32
N VAL A 49 11.56 -17.75 -4.58
CA VAL A 49 11.79 -17.42 -3.17
C VAL A 49 13.06 -16.60 -3.11
N THR A 50 12.94 -15.32 -2.75
CA THR A 50 14.03 -14.37 -2.71
C THR A 50 14.68 -14.29 -1.34
N ALA A 51 15.84 -13.63 -1.26
CA ALA A 51 16.29 -13.05 -0.02
C ALA A 51 15.28 -11.98 0.49
N PRO A 52 15.22 -11.71 1.80
CA PRO A 52 14.34 -10.66 2.32
C PRO A 52 14.85 -9.27 1.91
N PRO A 53 14.00 -8.39 1.32
CA PRO A 53 14.42 -7.12 0.72
C PRO A 53 15.18 -6.19 1.66
N ARG A 54 14.69 -5.95 2.88
CA ARG A 54 15.27 -4.99 3.81
C ARG A 54 16.63 -5.42 4.38
N PRO A 55 16.80 -6.62 4.97
CA PRO A 55 18.09 -7.02 5.54
C PRO A 55 19.12 -7.50 4.52
N GLU A 56 18.69 -7.97 3.34
CA GLU A 56 19.57 -8.57 2.32
C GLU A 56 19.31 -7.97 0.92
N THR A 57 19.23 -6.65 0.81
CA THR A 57 18.81 -5.92 -0.42
C THR A 57 19.56 -6.35 -1.67
N GLU A 58 20.91 -6.40 -1.60
CA GLU A 58 21.75 -6.75 -2.76
C GLU A 58 21.43 -8.15 -3.29
N ARG A 59 21.22 -9.09 -2.38
CA ARG A 59 20.85 -10.46 -2.74
C ARG A 59 19.44 -10.54 -3.29
N PHE A 60 18.50 -9.82 -2.67
CA PHE A 60 17.12 -9.73 -3.14
C PHE A 60 17.06 -9.25 -4.60
N VAL A 61 17.75 -8.14 -4.91
CA VAL A 61 17.78 -7.59 -6.28
C VAL A 61 18.46 -8.58 -7.23
N THR A 62 19.56 -9.22 -6.82
CA THR A 62 20.27 -10.22 -7.66
C THR A 62 19.39 -11.45 -7.93
N ASP A 63 18.64 -11.93 -6.93
CA ASP A 63 17.70 -13.05 -7.10
C ASP A 63 16.62 -12.69 -8.15
N VAL A 64 16.07 -11.46 -8.06
CA VAL A 64 15.06 -10.97 -9.03
C VAL A 64 15.65 -10.80 -10.42
N GLU A 65 16.82 -10.16 -10.57
CA GLU A 65 17.50 -10.01 -11.88
C GLU A 65 17.75 -11.35 -12.54
N GLY A 66 18.32 -12.30 -11.80
CA GLY A 66 18.60 -13.65 -12.30
C GLY A 66 17.34 -14.35 -12.81
N TYR A 67 16.27 -14.28 -12.03
CA TYR A 67 15.00 -14.87 -12.40
C TYR A 67 14.36 -14.23 -13.63
N VAL A 68 14.40 -12.90 -13.73
CA VAL A 68 13.91 -12.13 -14.88
C VAL A 68 14.61 -12.57 -16.17
N ILE A 69 15.93 -12.67 -16.14
CA ILE A 69 16.75 -13.08 -17.30
C ILE A 69 16.48 -14.55 -17.67
N GLU A 70 16.47 -15.44 -16.67
CA GLU A 70 16.27 -16.89 -16.88
C GLU A 70 14.90 -17.20 -17.49
N HIS A 71 13.84 -16.51 -17.06
CA HIS A 71 12.47 -16.80 -17.46
C HIS A 71 11.93 -15.84 -18.53
N GLY A 72 12.72 -14.84 -18.96
CA GLY A 72 12.32 -13.85 -19.95
C GLY A 72 11.07 -13.07 -19.50
N ILE A 73 11.11 -12.56 -18.28
CA ILE A 73 10.02 -11.76 -17.72
C ILE A 73 9.93 -10.42 -18.44
N ASP A 74 8.78 -10.09 -18.97
CA ASP A 74 8.52 -8.84 -19.70
C ASP A 74 8.33 -7.66 -18.75
N ARG A 75 7.77 -7.90 -17.53
CA ARG A 75 7.47 -6.85 -16.55
C ARG A 75 7.57 -7.34 -15.12
N ILE A 76 8.20 -6.51 -14.25
CA ILE A 76 8.10 -6.65 -12.80
C ILE A 76 7.02 -5.69 -12.29
N VAL A 77 6.07 -6.21 -11.50
CA VAL A 77 5.03 -5.43 -10.82
C VAL A 77 5.26 -5.54 -9.31
N PRO A 78 5.92 -4.57 -8.68
CA PRO A 78 6.04 -4.54 -7.22
C PRO A 78 4.66 -4.29 -6.60
N ALA A 79 4.28 -5.14 -5.62
CA ALA A 79 2.97 -5.01 -5.00
C ALA A 79 2.98 -4.16 -3.73
N PHE A 80 4.15 -4.00 -3.08
CA PHE A 80 4.25 -3.28 -1.80
C PHE A 80 5.52 -2.42 -1.73
N GLU A 81 6.08 -2.23 -0.53
CA GLU A 81 7.23 -1.35 -0.31
C GLU A 81 8.57 -1.99 -0.69
N GLU A 82 8.61 -3.28 -1.08
CA GLU A 82 9.79 -3.84 -1.77
C GLU A 82 10.13 -3.10 -3.07
N ALA A 83 9.18 -2.31 -3.59
CA ALA A 83 9.40 -1.38 -4.70
C ALA A 83 10.58 -0.42 -4.44
N PHE A 84 10.77 0.04 -3.19
CA PHE A 84 11.88 0.93 -2.81
C PHE A 84 13.23 0.24 -2.99
N TYR A 85 13.33 -1.03 -2.61
CA TYR A 85 14.55 -1.83 -2.73
C TYR A 85 14.87 -2.14 -4.20
N LEU A 86 13.87 -2.47 -5.02
CA LEU A 86 14.03 -2.64 -6.47
C LEU A 86 14.43 -1.32 -7.14
N ALA A 87 13.85 -0.20 -6.72
CA ALA A 87 14.12 1.12 -7.29
C ALA A 87 15.56 1.62 -7.01
N THR A 88 16.31 1.04 -6.05
CA THR A 88 17.74 1.33 -5.90
C THR A 88 18.57 0.89 -7.11
N ARG A 89 18.03 0.03 -7.97
CA ARG A 89 18.60 -0.48 -9.22
C ARG A 89 17.69 -0.19 -10.41
N TYR A 90 16.93 0.91 -10.35
CA TYR A 90 15.90 1.25 -11.32
C TYR A 90 16.41 1.18 -12.77
N ASP A 91 17.46 1.93 -13.10
CA ASP A 91 18.01 2.00 -14.47
C ASP A 91 18.48 0.61 -14.95
N ARG A 92 19.16 -0.13 -14.08
CA ARG A 92 19.65 -1.47 -14.40
C ARG A 92 18.53 -2.47 -14.67
N LEU A 93 17.44 -2.43 -13.89
CA LEU A 93 16.28 -3.29 -14.10
C LEU A 93 15.52 -2.87 -15.37
N GLN A 94 15.42 -1.59 -15.66
CA GLN A 94 14.80 -1.09 -16.89
C GLN A 94 15.56 -1.47 -18.17
N GLU A 95 16.87 -1.77 -18.09
CA GLU A 95 17.65 -2.29 -19.23
C GLU A 95 17.26 -3.73 -19.61
N ILE A 96 16.74 -4.53 -18.67
CA ILE A 96 16.48 -5.96 -18.88
C ILE A 96 15.00 -6.31 -18.88
N THR A 97 14.13 -5.46 -18.32
CA THR A 97 12.68 -5.69 -18.21
C THR A 97 11.97 -4.37 -17.89
N ASP A 98 10.66 -4.32 -18.08
CA ASP A 98 9.87 -3.16 -17.65
C ASP A 98 9.59 -3.25 -16.12
N LEU A 99 10.32 -2.47 -15.32
CA LEU A 99 10.03 -2.33 -13.90
C LEU A 99 8.88 -1.33 -13.72
N TYR A 100 7.68 -1.84 -13.42
CA TYR A 100 6.45 -1.04 -13.31
C TYR A 100 6.36 -0.32 -11.95
N THR A 101 7.24 0.63 -11.75
CA THR A 101 7.27 1.55 -10.60
C THR A 101 7.99 2.83 -11.00
N ALA A 102 8.00 3.84 -10.14
CA ALA A 102 8.76 5.06 -10.34
C ALA A 102 10.20 4.93 -9.81
N PRO A 103 11.13 5.81 -10.21
CA PRO A 103 12.45 5.91 -9.60
C PRO A 103 12.38 6.15 -8.09
N PHE A 104 13.42 5.70 -7.36
CA PHE A 104 13.47 5.76 -5.89
C PHE A 104 13.12 7.15 -5.34
N ALA A 105 13.72 8.22 -5.87
CA ALA A 105 13.47 9.58 -5.41
C ALA A 105 11.99 9.99 -5.51
N THR A 106 11.28 9.54 -6.54
CA THR A 106 9.84 9.81 -6.70
C THR A 106 9.02 9.04 -5.69
N LEU A 107 9.33 7.75 -5.49
CA LEU A 107 8.65 6.92 -4.48
C LEU A 107 8.85 7.50 -3.08
N ALA A 108 10.08 7.85 -2.71
CA ALA A 108 10.42 8.40 -1.41
C ALA A 108 9.65 9.70 -1.11
N ARG A 109 9.62 10.63 -2.08
CA ARG A 109 8.87 11.89 -1.94
C ARG A 109 7.36 11.72 -1.79
N LEU A 110 6.78 10.69 -2.41
CA LEU A 110 5.36 10.38 -2.28
C LEU A 110 5.04 9.66 -0.97
N HIS A 111 5.96 8.84 -0.48
CA HIS A 111 5.78 8.04 0.73
C HIS A 111 5.99 8.86 2.01
N ASP A 112 6.98 9.74 2.02
CA ASP A 112 7.21 10.66 3.13
C ASP A 112 6.09 11.69 3.22
N LYS A 113 5.38 11.70 4.34
CA LYS A 113 4.17 12.52 4.51
C LYS A 113 4.45 14.02 4.50
N ALA A 114 5.65 14.45 4.91
CA ALA A 114 6.02 15.86 4.92
C ALA A 114 6.27 16.37 3.51
N THR A 115 7.14 15.69 2.75
CA THR A 115 7.44 16.05 1.35
C THR A 115 6.23 15.88 0.44
N PHE A 116 5.38 14.87 0.68
CA PHE A 116 4.11 14.71 -0.02
C PHE A 116 3.15 15.87 0.24
N SER A 117 3.03 16.32 1.51
CA SER A 117 2.18 17.46 1.85
C SER A 117 2.67 18.75 1.16
N ASP A 118 3.98 18.96 1.03
CA ASP A 118 4.55 20.09 0.31
C ASP A 118 4.26 20.02 -1.20
N LEU A 119 4.38 18.85 -1.81
CA LEU A 119 3.99 18.62 -3.20
C LEU A 119 2.50 18.91 -3.42
N ALA A 120 1.65 18.34 -2.58
CA ALA A 120 0.19 18.52 -2.69
C ALA A 120 -0.22 19.99 -2.52
N ARG A 121 0.41 20.72 -1.59
CA ARG A 121 0.21 22.16 -1.39
C ARG A 121 0.64 22.96 -2.63
N LYS A 122 1.80 22.63 -3.22
CA LYS A 122 2.29 23.25 -4.46
C LYS A 122 1.30 23.04 -5.62
N LEU A 123 0.64 21.88 -5.68
CA LEU A 123 -0.37 21.55 -6.69
C LEU A 123 -1.76 22.15 -6.39
N GLY A 124 -1.92 22.89 -5.29
CA GLY A 124 -3.20 23.47 -4.88
C GLY A 124 -4.24 22.42 -4.49
N LEU A 125 -3.80 21.25 -3.95
CA LEU A 125 -4.70 20.21 -3.48
C LEU A 125 -5.12 20.50 -2.04
N PRO A 126 -6.39 20.31 -1.66
CA PRO A 126 -6.86 20.49 -0.29
C PRO A 126 -6.20 19.49 0.68
N LEU A 127 -5.60 20.03 1.74
CA LEU A 127 -4.95 19.29 2.83
C LEU A 127 -5.45 19.83 4.17
N PRO A 128 -5.50 19.03 5.24
CA PRO A 128 -5.62 19.56 6.59
C PRO A 128 -4.47 20.53 6.87
N GLU A 129 -4.73 21.56 7.65
CA GLU A 129 -3.65 22.41 8.14
C GLU A 129 -2.65 21.54 8.92
N THR A 130 -1.36 21.67 8.62
CA THR A 130 -0.33 20.72 9.06
C THR A 130 0.89 21.47 9.59
N THR A 131 1.36 21.08 10.77
CA THR A 131 2.64 21.48 11.36
C THR A 131 3.54 20.27 11.48
N VAL A 132 4.80 20.39 11.08
CA VAL A 132 5.83 19.34 11.28
C VAL A 132 6.53 19.61 12.61
N ALA A 133 6.60 18.63 13.48
CA ALA A 133 7.27 18.67 14.77
C ALA A 133 8.48 17.74 14.76
N THR A 134 9.65 18.27 15.10
CA THR A 134 10.94 17.58 15.16
C THR A 134 11.45 17.39 16.58
N SER A 135 10.69 17.88 17.55
CA SER A 135 10.98 17.72 18.98
C SER A 135 9.69 17.52 19.79
N PRO A 136 9.77 16.93 21.00
CA PRO A 136 8.63 16.81 21.91
C PRO A 136 7.98 18.15 22.27
N GLU A 137 8.77 19.22 22.34
CA GLU A 137 8.31 20.58 22.64
C GLU A 137 7.47 21.13 21.47
N GLU A 138 7.94 20.97 20.23
CA GLU A 138 7.21 21.37 19.03
C GLU A 138 5.92 20.55 18.87
N LEU A 139 5.95 19.24 19.18
CA LEU A 139 4.76 18.39 19.17
C LEU A 139 3.69 18.92 20.12
N ARG A 140 4.06 19.26 21.37
CA ARG A 140 3.11 19.80 22.36
C ARG A 140 2.57 21.16 21.91
N ALA A 141 3.42 22.04 21.40
CA ALA A 141 3.00 23.35 20.90
C ALA A 141 2.01 23.24 19.73
N ALA A 142 2.25 22.33 18.78
CA ALA A 142 1.35 22.11 17.66
C ALA A 142 -0.01 21.51 18.10
N ILE A 143 -0.01 20.59 19.05
CA ILE A 143 -1.23 20.02 19.65
C ILE A 143 -2.06 21.10 20.34
N GLU A 144 -1.42 21.97 21.12
CA GLU A 144 -2.09 23.08 21.79
C GLU A 144 -2.68 24.08 20.79
N HIS A 145 -1.96 24.33 19.69
CA HIS A 145 -2.39 25.24 18.62
C HIS A 145 -3.70 24.78 17.95
N TYR A 146 -3.78 23.48 17.59
CA TYR A 146 -4.97 22.97 16.88
C TYR A 146 -6.15 22.65 17.79
N GLY A 147 -5.93 22.34 19.05
CA GLY A 147 -6.96 21.92 19.99
C GLY A 147 -7.56 20.54 19.69
N SER A 148 -8.17 20.35 18.51
CA SER A 148 -8.55 19.03 17.96
C SER A 148 -7.54 18.65 16.87
N TYR A 149 -6.88 17.52 17.04
CA TYR A 149 -5.75 17.17 16.19
C TYR A 149 -5.68 15.68 15.85
N PHE A 150 -4.97 15.41 14.76
CA PHE A 150 -4.50 14.07 14.36
C PHE A 150 -3.01 14.15 14.07
N ALA A 151 -2.19 13.47 14.85
CA ALA A 151 -0.75 13.48 14.70
C ALA A 151 -0.20 12.10 14.44
N ARG A 152 0.84 12.01 13.60
CA ARG A 152 1.49 10.74 13.24
C ARG A 152 2.94 10.94 12.81
N ALA A 153 3.76 9.93 12.98
CA ALA A 153 5.13 9.94 12.48
C ALA A 153 5.14 9.99 10.94
N ALA A 154 6.11 10.71 10.35
CA ALA A 154 6.24 10.91 8.91
C ALA A 154 6.35 9.56 8.17
N PHE A 155 7.15 8.64 8.70
CA PHE A 155 7.26 7.25 8.23
C PHE A 155 6.45 6.34 9.15
N SER A 156 5.16 6.16 8.86
CA SER A 156 4.27 5.28 9.62
C SER A 156 3.19 4.69 8.74
N ARG A 157 2.68 3.51 9.11
CA ARG A 157 1.63 2.78 8.39
C ARG A 157 0.67 2.08 9.36
N GLY A 158 -0.54 1.77 8.87
CA GLY A 158 -1.48 0.91 9.59
C GLY A 158 -1.87 1.38 11.00
N GLY A 159 -1.89 2.71 11.25
CA GLY A 159 -2.25 3.27 12.56
C GLY A 159 -1.17 3.15 13.65
N VAL A 160 0.04 2.71 13.31
CA VAL A 160 1.20 2.71 14.22
C VAL A 160 1.76 4.11 14.34
N ALA A 161 2.23 4.51 15.55
CA ALA A 161 2.75 5.85 15.86
C ALA A 161 1.75 6.97 15.50
N LEU A 162 0.56 6.89 16.10
CA LEU A 162 -0.57 7.80 15.92
C LEU A 162 -0.98 8.38 17.28
N LEU A 163 -1.21 9.68 17.33
CA LEU A 163 -1.67 10.40 18.51
C LEU A 163 -2.86 11.31 18.12
N THR A 164 -3.98 11.20 18.79
CA THR A 164 -5.16 12.03 18.57
C THR A 164 -5.98 12.17 19.86
N ASN A 165 -6.66 13.30 20.01
CA ASN A 165 -7.64 13.51 21.08
C ASN A 165 -9.09 13.40 20.61
N THR A 166 -9.33 13.06 19.34
CA THR A 166 -10.65 13.06 18.73
C THR A 166 -10.86 11.76 17.95
N GLY A 167 -12.09 11.26 17.93
CA GLY A 167 -12.47 10.05 17.20
C GLY A 167 -12.20 8.74 17.98
N PRO A 168 -12.36 7.57 17.30
CA PRO A 168 -12.30 6.25 17.97
C PRO A 168 -10.91 5.89 18.52
N LEU A 169 -9.84 6.52 18.01
CA LEU A 169 -8.47 6.28 18.44
C LEU A 169 -7.96 7.28 19.50
N ALA A 170 -8.85 8.15 20.00
CA ALA A 170 -8.50 9.11 21.04
C ALA A 170 -8.00 8.40 22.31
N GLY A 171 -6.82 8.82 22.80
CA GLY A 171 -6.24 8.28 24.03
C GLY A 171 -5.59 6.89 23.88
N HIS A 172 -5.45 6.34 22.66
CA HIS A 172 -4.73 5.08 22.44
C HIS A 172 -3.23 5.17 22.67
N THR A 173 -2.65 6.34 22.39
CA THR A 173 -1.22 6.61 22.57
C THR A 173 -1.05 7.75 23.55
N ASP A 174 -0.10 7.63 24.47
CA ASP A 174 0.29 8.73 25.36
C ASP A 174 1.26 9.66 24.62
N ILE A 175 1.08 10.98 24.79
CA ILE A 175 1.99 11.98 24.23
C ILE A 175 3.43 11.77 24.71
N ASP A 176 3.60 11.31 25.93
CA ASP A 176 4.91 11.06 26.52
C ASP A 176 5.61 9.81 25.94
N GLU A 177 4.91 8.98 25.17
CA GLU A 177 5.48 7.89 24.39
C GLU A 177 5.97 8.35 23.01
N CYS A 178 5.47 9.50 22.52
CA CYS A 178 5.86 10.06 21.23
C CYS A 178 7.26 10.70 21.32
N ARG A 179 8.11 10.36 20.37
CA ARG A 179 9.51 10.83 20.33
C ARG A 179 9.84 11.40 18.95
N PRO A 180 9.27 12.57 18.58
CA PRO A 180 9.70 13.24 17.36
C PRO A 180 11.16 13.66 17.45
N THR A 181 11.88 13.41 16.35
CA THR A 181 13.26 13.86 16.13
C THR A 181 13.35 14.42 14.71
N PRO A 182 14.43 15.13 14.34
CA PRO A 182 14.65 15.53 12.95
C PRO A 182 14.63 14.35 11.97
N GLU A 183 15.15 13.18 12.39
CA GLU A 183 15.20 11.95 11.58
C GLU A 183 13.84 11.24 11.51
N GLN A 184 12.99 11.45 12.51
CA GLN A 184 11.63 10.90 12.59
C GLN A 184 10.64 11.98 13.00
N PRO A 185 10.35 12.94 12.13
CA PRO A 185 9.42 14.02 12.45
C PRO A 185 7.98 13.52 12.56
N TRP A 186 7.16 14.28 13.27
CA TRP A 186 5.73 14.05 13.38
C TRP A 186 4.96 15.13 12.64
N LEU A 187 3.96 14.75 11.90
CA LEU A 187 2.99 15.66 11.31
C LEU A 187 1.80 15.78 12.28
N VAL A 188 1.56 17.00 12.74
CA VAL A 188 0.38 17.35 13.53
C VAL A 188 -0.58 18.10 12.61
N GLN A 189 -1.78 17.55 12.45
CA GLN A 189 -2.80 18.09 11.56
C GLN A 189 -4.03 18.54 12.34
N ASN A 190 -4.65 19.62 11.91
CA ASN A 190 -6.00 19.93 12.36
C ASN A 190 -6.92 18.74 12.08
N PHE A 191 -7.72 18.34 13.07
CA PHE A 191 -8.63 17.21 12.90
C PHE A 191 -9.74 17.56 11.92
N VAL A 192 -9.84 16.81 10.84
CA VAL A 192 -10.91 16.91 9.85
C VAL A 192 -11.87 15.76 10.09
N SER A 193 -13.15 16.07 10.29
CA SER A 193 -14.21 15.07 10.51
C SER A 193 -14.85 14.67 9.21
N GLY A 194 -14.99 13.37 8.98
CA GLY A 194 -15.63 12.80 7.80
C GLY A 194 -15.29 11.32 7.61
N PRO A 195 -16.01 10.63 6.72
CA PRO A 195 -15.65 9.26 6.37
C PRO A 195 -14.32 9.22 5.61
N MET A 196 -13.53 8.20 5.91
CA MET A 196 -12.31 7.90 5.15
C MET A 196 -12.65 7.29 3.79
N GLN A 197 -12.02 7.79 2.76
CA GLN A 197 -12.04 7.22 1.42
C GLN A 197 -10.59 7.00 0.95
N CYS A 198 -10.35 5.92 0.23
CA CYS A 198 -9.06 5.60 -0.34
C CYS A 198 -9.22 5.40 -1.84
N THR A 199 -8.17 5.65 -2.61
CA THR A 199 -8.14 5.32 -4.03
C THR A 199 -7.18 4.18 -4.31
N TYR A 200 -7.33 3.56 -5.46
CA TYR A 200 -6.30 2.76 -6.07
C TYR A 200 -6.28 3.05 -7.57
N SER A 201 -5.12 3.41 -8.07
CA SER A 201 -4.91 3.81 -9.46
C SER A 201 -3.64 3.20 -10.01
N THR A 202 -3.64 2.97 -11.32
CA THR A 202 -2.45 2.58 -12.08
C THR A 202 -2.14 3.67 -13.09
N LEU A 203 -0.87 4.02 -13.21
CA LEU A 203 -0.43 5.11 -14.07
C LEU A 203 0.74 4.66 -14.94
N ARG A 204 0.83 5.26 -16.14
CA ARG A 204 1.99 5.13 -17.03
C ARG A 204 2.35 6.52 -17.56
N GLU A 205 3.60 6.94 -17.34
CA GLU A 205 4.13 8.23 -17.82
C GLU A 205 3.22 9.42 -17.48
N GLY A 206 2.73 9.46 -16.25
CA GLY A 206 1.86 10.52 -15.73
C GLY A 206 0.37 10.39 -16.10
N ARG A 207 0.00 9.44 -16.94
CA ARG A 207 -1.40 9.21 -17.34
C ARG A 207 -2.03 8.13 -16.51
N VAL A 208 -3.22 8.39 -16.00
CA VAL A 208 -4.02 7.39 -15.26
C VAL A 208 -4.63 6.41 -16.27
N LEU A 209 -4.37 5.11 -16.07
CA LEU A 209 -4.94 4.03 -16.87
C LEU A 209 -6.21 3.50 -16.24
N THR A 210 -6.16 3.19 -14.94
CA THR A 210 -7.32 2.71 -14.18
C THR A 210 -7.45 3.48 -12.87
N HIS A 211 -8.68 3.63 -12.40
CA HIS A 211 -8.95 4.34 -11.16
C HIS A 211 -10.18 3.79 -10.45
N LEU A 212 -10.10 3.68 -9.15
CA LEU A 212 -11.24 3.45 -8.26
C LEU A 212 -11.09 4.25 -6.96
N CYS A 213 -12.23 4.56 -6.36
CA CYS A 213 -12.34 5.04 -5.00
C CYS A 213 -13.09 4.01 -4.16
N TYR A 214 -12.68 3.82 -2.91
CA TYR A 214 -13.29 2.84 -2.04
C TYR A 214 -13.27 3.30 -0.58
N ARG A 215 -14.10 2.66 0.23
CA ARG A 215 -14.12 2.79 1.68
C ARG A 215 -13.98 1.42 2.34
N ALA A 216 -13.58 1.41 3.61
CA ALA A 216 -13.55 0.22 4.43
C ALA A 216 -14.73 0.25 5.44
N PRO A 217 -15.91 -0.30 5.09
CA PRO A 217 -17.08 -0.29 5.99
C PRO A 217 -16.90 -1.17 7.22
N ARG A 218 -15.88 -2.03 7.24
CA ARG A 218 -15.50 -2.86 8.37
C ARG A 218 -13.98 -2.82 8.56
N GLN A 219 -13.59 -2.58 9.81
CA GLN A 219 -12.18 -2.44 10.18
C GLN A 219 -11.88 -3.32 11.40
N TRP A 220 -10.65 -3.84 11.47
CA TRP A 220 -10.09 -4.46 12.65
C TRP A 220 -9.51 -3.38 13.56
N GLU A 221 -9.89 -3.35 14.84
CA GLU A 221 -9.39 -2.39 15.83
C GLU A 221 -9.44 -0.92 15.37
N HIS A 222 -10.48 -0.54 14.60
CA HIS A 222 -10.71 0.81 14.07
C HIS A 222 -9.57 1.36 13.17
N SER A 223 -8.64 0.53 12.72
CA SER A 223 -7.48 0.97 11.94
C SER A 223 -7.34 0.23 10.60
N THR A 224 -7.40 -1.10 10.59
CA THR A 224 -7.13 -1.90 9.40
C THR A 224 -8.43 -2.35 8.74
N GLY A 225 -8.60 -2.01 7.45
CA GLY A 225 -9.75 -2.47 6.66
C GLY A 225 -9.76 -4.00 6.52
N ILE A 226 -10.93 -4.63 6.67
CA ILE A 226 -11.15 -6.06 6.44
C ILE A 226 -12.33 -6.34 5.51
N ALA A 227 -13.15 -5.34 5.21
CA ALA A 227 -14.12 -5.37 4.13
C ALA A 227 -14.09 -4.02 3.41
N PHE A 228 -14.24 -4.06 2.08
CA PHE A 228 -14.06 -2.91 1.21
C PHE A 228 -15.23 -2.79 0.24
N GLU A 229 -15.57 -1.57 -0.11
CA GLU A 229 -16.65 -1.25 -1.04
C GLU A 229 -16.26 -0.09 -1.94
N THR A 230 -16.41 -0.23 -3.26
CA THR A 230 -16.18 0.88 -4.18
C THR A 230 -17.26 1.94 -4.04
N VAL A 231 -16.83 3.19 -4.08
CA VAL A 231 -17.67 4.39 -4.11
C VAL A 231 -17.43 5.17 -5.40
N GLU A 232 -18.14 6.28 -5.62
CA GLU A 232 -17.93 7.12 -6.80
C GLU A 232 -16.50 7.68 -6.84
N GLY A 233 -15.77 7.37 -7.92
CA GLY A 233 -14.36 7.73 -8.06
C GLY A 233 -14.10 9.05 -8.79
N ALA A 234 -15.09 9.65 -9.45
CA ALA A 234 -14.88 10.85 -10.23
C ALA A 234 -14.30 12.04 -9.43
N PRO A 235 -14.72 12.31 -8.19
CA PRO A 235 -14.16 13.41 -7.39
C PRO A 235 -12.68 13.25 -7.06
N THR A 236 -12.20 12.02 -6.86
CA THR A 236 -10.81 11.74 -6.46
C THR A 236 -9.86 11.61 -7.65
N LEU A 237 -10.37 11.32 -8.84
CA LEU A 237 -9.57 11.12 -10.06
C LEU A 237 -8.67 12.33 -10.37
N SER A 238 -9.22 13.55 -10.28
CA SER A 238 -8.47 14.77 -10.59
C SER A 238 -7.23 15.00 -9.72
N PHE A 239 -7.22 14.47 -8.49
CA PHE A 239 -6.05 14.52 -7.60
C PHE A 239 -4.94 13.60 -8.13
N VAL A 240 -5.31 12.37 -8.51
CA VAL A 240 -4.37 11.39 -9.07
C VAL A 240 -3.78 11.89 -10.40
N GLU A 241 -4.62 12.48 -11.29
CA GLU A 241 -4.18 13.05 -12.56
C GLU A 241 -3.18 14.18 -12.37
N LYS A 242 -3.43 15.12 -11.43
CA LYS A 242 -2.51 16.23 -11.15
C LYS A 242 -1.16 15.74 -10.62
N ILE A 243 -1.16 14.82 -9.65
CA ILE A 243 0.07 14.26 -9.07
C ILE A 243 0.81 13.43 -10.12
N GLY A 244 0.10 12.57 -10.84
CA GLY A 244 0.66 11.74 -11.89
C GLY A 244 1.33 12.56 -12.99
N ALA A 245 0.64 13.58 -13.51
CA ALA A 245 1.16 14.44 -14.57
C ALA A 245 2.37 15.27 -14.12
N GLU A 246 2.35 15.84 -12.90
CA GLU A 246 3.50 16.61 -12.37
C GLU A 246 4.77 15.77 -12.27
N LEU A 247 4.63 14.48 -11.92
CA LEU A 247 5.78 13.60 -11.68
C LEU A 247 6.14 12.72 -12.88
N GLY A 248 5.34 12.71 -13.97
CA GLY A 248 5.47 11.71 -15.02
C GLY A 248 5.36 10.27 -14.46
N TYR A 249 4.53 10.07 -13.44
CA TYR A 249 4.54 8.86 -12.61
C TYR A 249 4.16 7.61 -13.41
N THR A 250 4.94 6.54 -13.22
CA THR A 250 4.61 5.17 -13.67
C THR A 250 4.54 4.27 -12.46
N GLY A 251 3.46 3.47 -12.35
CA GLY A 251 3.29 2.51 -11.26
C GLY A 251 1.89 2.55 -10.64
N GLN A 252 1.78 1.93 -9.48
CA GLN A 252 0.57 1.87 -8.68
C GLN A 252 0.57 3.01 -7.65
N MET A 253 -0.58 3.64 -7.44
CA MET A 253 -0.72 4.76 -6.51
C MET A 253 -2.06 4.67 -5.78
N SER A 254 -2.04 4.87 -4.48
CA SER A 254 -3.22 5.02 -3.64
C SER A 254 -3.14 6.33 -2.87
N LEU A 255 -4.23 7.09 -2.86
CA LEU A 255 -4.39 8.30 -2.09
C LEU A 255 -5.47 8.10 -1.04
N ASP A 256 -5.22 8.58 0.17
CA ASP A 256 -6.18 8.52 1.27
C ASP A 256 -6.78 9.89 1.52
N PHE A 257 -8.10 9.93 1.74
CA PHE A 257 -8.89 11.15 1.89
C PHE A 257 -9.79 11.10 3.10
N VAL A 258 -10.08 12.27 3.67
CA VAL A 258 -11.27 12.50 4.49
C VAL A 258 -12.29 13.26 3.65
N ASP A 259 -13.51 12.71 3.53
CA ASP A 259 -14.65 13.32 2.85
C ASP A 259 -15.45 14.14 3.87
N ALA A 260 -15.07 15.39 4.04
CA ALA A 260 -15.69 16.31 4.97
C ALA A 260 -16.85 17.08 4.31
N ASP A 261 -17.68 17.74 5.12
CA ASP A 261 -18.80 18.55 4.61
C ASP A 261 -18.33 19.68 3.65
N GLU A 262 -17.11 20.19 3.88
CA GLU A 262 -16.51 21.24 3.04
C GLU A 262 -15.82 20.70 1.78
N GLY A 263 -15.66 19.37 1.66
CA GLY A 263 -15.04 18.71 0.51
C GLY A 263 -13.98 17.69 0.91
N LEU A 264 -13.27 17.17 -0.10
CA LEU A 264 -12.23 16.16 0.07
C LEU A 264 -10.92 16.78 0.56
N TYR A 265 -10.39 16.25 1.65
CA TYR A 265 -9.05 16.57 2.15
C TYR A 265 -8.11 15.39 1.92
N LEU A 266 -7.03 15.64 1.19
CA LEU A 266 -5.98 14.65 0.90
C LEU A 266 -5.12 14.44 2.15
N ILE A 267 -4.90 13.19 2.54
CA ILE A 267 -4.21 12.84 3.79
C ILE A 267 -2.81 12.28 3.54
N GLU A 268 -2.70 11.30 2.64
CA GLU A 268 -1.41 10.66 2.32
C GLU A 268 -1.42 10.00 0.94
N CYS A 269 -0.22 9.69 0.46
CA CYS A 269 0.02 8.87 -0.72
C CYS A 269 0.72 7.57 -0.33
N ASN A 270 0.23 6.48 -0.89
CA ASN A 270 0.88 5.17 -0.89
C ASN A 270 1.29 4.85 -2.33
N PRO A 271 2.57 5.02 -2.73
CA PRO A 271 3.03 4.80 -4.11
C PRO A 271 3.22 3.30 -4.41
N ARG A 272 2.19 2.50 -4.18
CA ARG A 272 2.14 1.03 -4.27
C ARG A 272 0.70 0.52 -4.31
N ALA A 273 0.55 -0.81 -4.45
CA ALA A 273 -0.77 -1.42 -4.28
C ALA A 273 -1.28 -1.30 -2.84
N THR A 274 -2.59 -1.25 -2.74
CA THR A 274 -3.37 -1.28 -1.49
C THR A 274 -4.57 -2.21 -1.67
N ASP A 275 -5.39 -2.32 -0.63
CA ASP A 275 -6.59 -3.18 -0.65
C ASP A 275 -7.61 -2.81 -1.74
N GLY A 276 -7.51 -1.61 -2.32
CA GLY A 276 -8.28 -1.24 -3.51
C GLY A 276 -8.10 -2.21 -4.68
N ALA A 277 -6.93 -2.80 -4.83
CA ALA A 277 -6.66 -3.80 -5.87
C ALA A 277 -7.55 -5.06 -5.76
N LEU A 278 -8.05 -5.39 -4.55
CA LEU A 278 -9.02 -6.47 -4.32
C LEU A 278 -10.35 -6.27 -5.04
N LEU A 279 -10.70 -5.02 -5.33
CA LEU A 279 -11.97 -4.62 -5.94
C LEU A 279 -11.94 -4.61 -7.47
N MET A 280 -10.75 -4.78 -8.08
CA MET A 280 -10.59 -4.84 -9.54
C MET A 280 -10.93 -6.22 -10.10
N GLU A 281 -11.40 -6.25 -11.35
CA GLU A 281 -11.61 -7.45 -12.14
C GLU A 281 -10.51 -7.59 -13.20
N ALA A 282 -10.45 -8.76 -13.88
CA ALA A 282 -9.38 -9.08 -14.80
C ALA A 282 -9.16 -8.03 -15.94
N PRO A 283 -10.20 -7.47 -16.58
CA PRO A 283 -9.99 -6.46 -17.62
C PRO A 283 -9.36 -5.17 -17.10
N GLU A 284 -9.75 -4.72 -15.90
CA GLU A 284 -9.22 -3.50 -15.28
C GLU A 284 -7.76 -3.70 -14.84
N VAL A 285 -7.45 -4.87 -14.24
CA VAL A 285 -6.09 -5.22 -13.83
C VAL A 285 -5.18 -5.35 -15.06
N SER A 286 -5.64 -6.00 -16.14
CA SER A 286 -4.88 -6.12 -17.39
C SER A 286 -4.63 -4.74 -18.02
N CYS A 287 -5.65 -3.90 -18.12
CA CYS A 287 -5.50 -2.52 -18.63
C CYS A 287 -4.48 -1.72 -17.81
N GLY A 288 -4.51 -1.85 -16.49
CA GLY A 288 -3.65 -1.08 -15.59
C GLY A 288 -2.23 -1.60 -15.50
N LEU A 289 -2.05 -2.90 -15.35
CA LEU A 289 -0.75 -3.51 -15.01
C LEU A 289 -0.06 -4.21 -16.18
N ALA A 290 -0.81 -4.54 -17.25
CA ALA A 290 -0.27 -5.25 -18.41
C ALA A 290 -0.37 -4.44 -19.72
N HIS A 291 -0.70 -3.16 -19.64
CA HIS A 291 -0.67 -2.26 -20.80
C HIS A 291 0.76 -2.12 -21.35
N ASP A 292 0.96 -2.44 -22.63
CA ASP A 292 2.30 -2.51 -23.21
C ASP A 292 2.96 -1.12 -23.36
N VAL A 293 4.29 -1.12 -23.25
CA VAL A 293 5.11 0.06 -23.55
C VAL A 293 5.01 0.36 -25.04
N GLY A 294 4.56 1.57 -25.40
CA GLY A 294 4.38 1.98 -26.80
C GLY A 294 2.95 1.73 -27.37
N GLU A 295 2.09 1.02 -26.67
CA GLU A 295 0.66 1.03 -26.99
C GLU A 295 0.03 2.40 -26.68
N THR A 296 -0.94 2.79 -27.47
CA THR A 296 -1.71 4.00 -27.16
C THR A 296 -2.53 3.75 -25.90
N PRO A 297 -2.32 4.53 -24.81
CA PRO A 297 -3.13 4.39 -23.61
C PRO A 297 -4.61 4.54 -23.93
N PRO A 298 -5.51 3.93 -23.14
CA PRO A 298 -6.94 4.08 -23.34
C PRO A 298 -7.31 5.56 -23.43
N ALA A 299 -8.22 5.89 -24.35
CA ALA A 299 -8.64 7.29 -24.59
C ALA A 299 -9.27 7.90 -23.32
N GLU A 300 -9.92 7.07 -22.51
CA GLU A 300 -10.52 7.44 -21.24
C GLU A 300 -10.00 6.52 -20.13
N VAL A 301 -9.91 7.07 -18.91
CA VAL A 301 -9.55 6.30 -17.73
C VAL A 301 -10.57 5.20 -17.47
N VAL A 302 -10.10 3.94 -17.33
CA VAL A 302 -10.97 2.83 -16.95
C VAL A 302 -11.34 2.97 -15.47
N ARG A 303 -12.58 3.37 -15.21
CA ARG A 303 -13.09 3.55 -13.85
C ARG A 303 -13.86 2.33 -13.40
N VAL A 304 -13.52 1.85 -12.20
CA VAL A 304 -14.26 0.75 -11.56
C VAL A 304 -15.60 1.29 -11.03
N PRO A 305 -16.74 0.66 -11.36
CA PRO A 305 -18.04 1.14 -10.90
C PRO A 305 -18.21 1.03 -9.38
N ALA A 306 -18.99 1.95 -8.80
CA ALA A 306 -19.36 1.92 -7.40
C ALA A 306 -20.23 0.69 -7.05
N GLY A 307 -20.20 0.25 -5.79
CA GLY A 307 -21.03 -0.83 -5.25
C GLY A 307 -20.39 -2.23 -5.31
N ARG A 308 -19.16 -2.37 -5.83
CA ARG A 308 -18.42 -3.65 -5.69
C ARG A 308 -17.98 -3.83 -4.25
N ARG A 309 -18.14 -5.05 -3.74
CA ARG A 309 -17.77 -5.39 -2.36
C ARG A 309 -16.85 -6.59 -2.32
N VAL A 310 -15.85 -6.54 -1.45
CA VAL A 310 -14.92 -7.63 -1.17
C VAL A 310 -14.55 -7.62 0.31
N GLN A 311 -14.20 -8.77 0.85
CA GLN A 311 -13.74 -8.88 2.25
C GLN A 311 -12.62 -9.90 2.38
N LEU A 312 -11.87 -9.80 3.48
CA LEU A 312 -10.91 -10.79 3.95
C LEU A 312 -11.64 -11.77 4.87
N ASP A 313 -12.06 -12.91 4.35
CA ASP A 313 -12.95 -13.83 5.08
C ASP A 313 -12.34 -14.32 6.40
N LEU A 314 -11.03 -14.65 6.41
CA LEU A 314 -10.35 -15.08 7.63
C LEU A 314 -10.31 -13.97 8.69
N ALA A 315 -10.16 -12.72 8.27
CA ALA A 315 -10.18 -11.58 9.19
C ALA A 315 -11.60 -11.32 9.72
N VAL A 316 -12.62 -11.36 8.86
CA VAL A 316 -14.04 -11.25 9.27
C VAL A 316 -14.40 -12.37 10.23
N PHE A 317 -14.02 -13.62 9.93
CA PHE A 317 -14.25 -14.75 10.81
C PHE A 317 -13.53 -14.59 12.16
N GLY A 318 -12.26 -14.16 12.13
CA GLY A 318 -11.47 -13.89 13.35
C GLY A 318 -12.10 -12.79 14.22
N GLN A 319 -12.60 -11.72 13.61
CA GLN A 319 -13.23 -10.61 14.32
C GLN A 319 -14.50 -11.03 15.07
N MET A 320 -15.24 -12.03 14.57
CA MET A 320 -16.44 -12.54 15.25
C MET A 320 -16.18 -13.01 16.69
N PHE A 321 -14.95 -13.45 17.02
CA PHE A 321 -14.57 -13.84 18.38
C PHE A 321 -14.37 -12.65 19.34
N THR A 322 -14.21 -11.45 18.80
CA THR A 322 -14.03 -10.20 19.57
C THR A 322 -15.26 -9.30 19.54
N GLU A 323 -16.21 -9.58 18.65
CA GLU A 323 -17.46 -8.83 18.51
C GLU A 323 -18.54 -9.25 19.52
N SER A 324 -19.51 -8.35 19.72
CA SER A 324 -20.75 -8.68 20.42
C SER A 324 -21.50 -9.79 19.65
N PRO A 325 -22.09 -10.78 20.34
CA PRO A 325 -22.94 -11.79 19.70
C PRO A 325 -24.11 -11.22 18.88
N ALA A 326 -24.52 -9.99 19.14
CA ALA A 326 -25.55 -9.29 18.37
C ALA A 326 -25.10 -8.99 16.91
N GLU A 327 -23.79 -8.87 16.64
CA GLU A 327 -23.23 -8.64 15.30
C GLU A 327 -23.05 -9.92 14.49
N TRP A 328 -23.06 -11.10 15.11
CA TRP A 328 -22.83 -12.39 14.44
C TRP A 328 -23.73 -12.64 13.24
N PRO A 329 -25.08 -12.37 13.29
CA PRO A 329 -25.93 -12.61 12.12
C PRO A 329 -25.47 -11.81 10.88
N LYS A 330 -25.01 -10.58 11.08
CA LYS A 330 -24.48 -9.74 10.01
C LYS A 330 -23.16 -10.32 9.49
N SER A 331 -22.24 -10.72 10.36
CA SER A 331 -20.96 -11.31 10.01
C SER A 331 -21.13 -12.62 9.24
N PHE A 332 -22.06 -13.50 9.65
CA PHE A 332 -22.40 -14.70 8.89
C PHE A 332 -23.03 -14.37 7.54
N SER A 333 -23.92 -13.39 7.46
CA SER A 333 -24.48 -12.93 6.20
C SER A 333 -23.41 -12.43 5.24
N ASP A 334 -22.47 -11.61 5.74
CA ASP A 334 -21.36 -11.08 4.95
C ASP A 334 -20.46 -12.23 4.43
N LEU A 335 -20.09 -13.20 5.28
CA LEU A 335 -19.31 -14.39 4.88
C LEU A 335 -19.99 -15.24 3.78
N LEU A 336 -21.31 -15.21 3.69
CA LEU A 336 -22.05 -15.98 2.68
C LEU A 336 -22.27 -15.19 1.38
N HIS A 337 -22.44 -13.87 1.45
CA HIS A 337 -22.93 -13.07 0.31
C HIS A 337 -21.89 -12.07 -0.23
N VAL A 338 -20.87 -11.69 0.56
CA VAL A 338 -19.78 -10.84 0.06
C VAL A 338 -18.67 -11.72 -0.52
N ARG A 339 -18.09 -11.29 -1.64
CA ARG A 339 -16.94 -11.98 -2.24
C ARG A 339 -15.76 -11.96 -1.27
N GLY A 340 -15.24 -13.14 -0.94
CA GLY A 340 -14.01 -13.27 -0.16
C GLY A 340 -12.78 -13.12 -1.06
N ALA A 341 -11.82 -12.30 -0.67
CA ALA A 341 -10.54 -12.19 -1.34
C ALA A 341 -9.66 -13.43 -1.15
N ASP A 342 -9.80 -14.08 0.01
CA ASP A 342 -9.07 -15.31 0.36
C ASP A 342 -9.54 -16.51 -0.47
N ARG A 343 -10.81 -16.51 -0.91
CA ARG A 343 -11.39 -17.57 -1.71
C ARG A 343 -11.07 -17.38 -3.18
N GLY A 344 -10.62 -18.44 -3.84
CA GLY A 344 -10.46 -18.50 -5.29
C GLY A 344 -11.22 -19.68 -5.87
N TRP A 345 -11.84 -19.52 -7.04
CA TRP A 345 -12.50 -20.64 -7.71
C TRP A 345 -11.47 -21.72 -8.07
N HIS A 346 -11.53 -22.86 -7.40
CA HIS A 346 -10.55 -23.96 -7.54
C HIS A 346 -9.09 -23.58 -7.22
N ASP A 347 -8.85 -22.55 -6.39
CA ASP A 347 -7.52 -22.11 -5.96
C ASP A 347 -7.44 -22.11 -4.44
N ASP A 348 -7.48 -23.30 -3.84
CA ASP A 348 -7.67 -23.51 -2.40
C ASP A 348 -6.35 -23.53 -1.61
N LEU A 349 -5.22 -23.81 -2.27
CA LEU A 349 -3.92 -23.86 -1.60
C LEU A 349 -3.52 -22.53 -0.93
N PRO A 350 -3.72 -21.34 -1.53
CA PRO A 350 -3.44 -20.08 -0.87
C PRO A 350 -4.16 -19.92 0.47
N LEU A 351 -5.40 -20.40 0.61
CA LEU A 351 -6.15 -20.35 1.87
C LEU A 351 -5.45 -21.17 2.97
N LEU A 352 -4.98 -22.38 2.64
CA LEU A 352 -4.19 -23.19 3.58
C LEU A 352 -2.89 -22.49 3.98
N TYR A 353 -2.19 -21.91 3.00
CA TYR A 353 -0.94 -21.20 3.26
C TYR A 353 -1.15 -19.88 4.01
N ASN A 354 -2.29 -19.21 3.89
CA ASN A 354 -2.67 -18.09 4.76
C ASN A 354 -2.69 -18.51 6.24
N VAL A 355 -3.28 -19.66 6.56
CA VAL A 355 -3.30 -20.19 7.93
C VAL A 355 -1.89 -20.53 8.42
N LEU A 356 -1.05 -21.12 7.55
CA LEU A 356 0.36 -21.44 7.88
C LEU A 356 1.19 -20.17 8.07
N ALA A 357 1.03 -19.18 7.20
CA ALA A 357 1.69 -17.88 7.30
C ALA A 357 1.29 -17.15 8.58
N PHE A 358 0.00 -17.15 8.92
CA PHE A 358 -0.48 -16.60 10.20
C PHE A 358 0.19 -17.28 11.40
N GLY A 359 0.29 -18.61 11.40
CA GLY A 359 1.00 -19.36 12.45
C GLY A 359 2.50 -19.01 12.55
N HIS A 360 3.14 -18.77 11.41
CA HIS A 360 4.54 -18.32 11.34
C HIS A 360 4.69 -16.91 11.94
N HIS A 361 3.87 -15.97 11.54
CA HIS A 361 3.89 -14.59 12.05
C HIS A 361 3.51 -14.51 13.52
N ALA A 362 2.57 -15.34 13.99
CA ALA A 362 2.22 -15.40 15.39
C ALA A 362 3.42 -15.87 16.25
N ARG A 363 4.23 -16.81 15.75
CA ARG A 363 5.48 -17.22 16.44
C ARG A 363 6.53 -16.10 16.47
N LEU A 364 6.67 -15.34 15.38
CA LEU A 364 7.56 -14.17 15.32
C LEU A 364 7.08 -13.07 16.28
N ASN A 365 5.78 -12.82 16.34
CA ASN A 365 5.17 -11.86 17.26
C ASN A 365 5.44 -12.23 18.73
N LEU A 366 5.22 -13.51 19.11
CA LEU A 366 5.55 -14.00 20.46
C LEU A 366 7.02 -13.81 20.84
N ARG A 367 7.94 -13.87 19.85
CA ARG A 367 9.37 -13.64 20.08
C ARG A 367 9.73 -12.15 20.20
N HIS A 368 9.08 -11.27 19.43
CA HIS A 368 9.50 -9.87 19.28
C HIS A 368 8.52 -8.86 19.88
N ARG A 369 7.37 -9.27 20.44
CA ARG A 369 6.32 -8.42 21.04
C ARG A 369 5.82 -7.29 20.10
N ARG A 370 5.79 -7.55 18.80
CA ARG A 370 5.31 -6.58 17.79
C ARG A 370 3.87 -6.91 17.37
N ALA A 371 3.11 -5.91 16.90
CA ALA A 371 1.80 -6.15 16.31
C ALA A 371 1.93 -7.10 15.10
N LEU A 372 0.98 -8.02 14.92
CA LEU A 372 1.04 -9.07 13.89
C LEU A 372 1.22 -8.50 12.48
N LEU A 373 0.48 -7.45 12.14
CA LEU A 373 0.55 -6.79 10.83
C LEU A 373 1.92 -6.12 10.58
N ALA A 374 2.50 -5.50 11.62
CA ALA A 374 3.84 -4.94 11.53
C ALA A 374 4.89 -6.03 11.28
N ALA A 375 4.73 -7.21 11.91
CA ALA A 375 5.63 -8.35 11.70
C ALA A 375 5.55 -8.93 10.27
N MET A 376 4.41 -8.83 9.59
CA MET A 376 4.23 -9.30 8.20
C MET A 376 4.95 -8.43 7.17
N ALA A 377 5.22 -7.17 7.49
CA ALA A 377 5.82 -6.20 6.58
C ALA A 377 7.26 -5.82 6.97
N ASP A 378 7.80 -6.29 8.08
CA ASP A 378 9.08 -5.84 8.66
C ASP A 378 10.28 -5.98 7.70
N ASP A 379 10.28 -7.01 6.87
CA ASP A 379 11.35 -7.29 5.90
C ASP A 379 11.13 -6.66 4.51
N ILE A 380 9.97 -6.06 4.26
CA ILE A 380 9.62 -5.42 2.98
C ILE A 380 9.27 -3.94 3.11
N ALA A 381 9.06 -3.45 4.34
CA ALA A 381 8.72 -2.07 4.60
C ALA A 381 9.95 -1.16 4.58
N TRP A 382 9.77 0.10 4.13
CA TRP A 382 10.77 1.13 4.16
C TRP A 382 10.36 2.28 5.09
N ASP A 383 11.18 2.58 6.09
CA ASP A 383 10.92 3.56 7.16
C ASP A 383 11.82 4.81 7.06
N GLY A 384 12.32 5.14 5.87
CA GLY A 384 13.20 6.30 5.67
C GLY A 384 14.68 6.01 5.88
N GLU A 385 15.09 4.75 6.09
CA GLU A 385 16.49 4.37 6.20
C GLU A 385 17.21 4.37 4.85
N GLN A 386 18.52 4.60 4.86
CA GLN A 386 19.36 4.39 3.70
C GLN A 386 19.41 2.90 3.32
N ILE A 387 19.20 2.61 2.04
CA ILE A 387 19.21 1.25 1.50
C ILE A 387 20.59 0.97 0.86
N PRO A 388 21.20 -0.21 1.10
CA PRO A 388 22.42 -0.61 0.41
C PRO A 388 22.26 -0.53 -1.11
N GLY A 389 23.25 0.07 -1.77
CA GLY A 389 23.24 0.20 -3.23
C GLY A 389 22.55 1.44 -3.79
N MET A 390 22.01 2.32 -2.98
CA MET A 390 21.56 3.65 -3.41
C MET A 390 22.68 4.42 -4.09
N ASN A 391 22.34 5.18 -5.12
CA ASN A 391 23.22 6.19 -5.69
C ASN A 391 23.40 7.37 -4.72
N GLU A 392 24.32 8.29 -5.02
CA GLU A 392 24.63 9.42 -4.14
C GLU A 392 23.43 10.38 -3.97
N SER A 393 22.74 10.68 -5.08
CA SER A 393 21.57 11.57 -5.06
C SER A 393 20.42 11.02 -4.19
N ASP A 394 20.16 9.71 -4.26
CA ASP A 394 19.11 9.08 -3.42
C ASP A 394 19.51 9.08 -1.93
N ARG A 395 20.80 8.88 -1.62
CA ARG A 395 21.30 8.99 -0.23
C ARG A 395 21.17 10.40 0.32
N GLU A 396 21.53 11.41 -0.49
CA GLU A 396 21.37 12.83 -0.11
C GLU A 396 19.89 13.19 0.11
N LEU A 397 19.00 12.68 -0.75
CA LEU A 397 17.57 12.89 -0.60
C LEU A 397 17.05 12.29 0.71
N VAL A 398 17.39 11.04 1.03
CA VAL A 398 17.00 10.39 2.28
C VAL A 398 17.57 11.14 3.48
N ALA A 399 18.84 11.54 3.44
CA ALA A 399 19.43 12.35 4.51
C ALA A 399 18.69 13.68 4.70
N ALA A 400 18.32 14.36 3.63
CA ALA A 400 17.55 15.60 3.71
C ALA A 400 16.13 15.41 4.29
N MET A 401 15.48 14.27 4.01
CA MET A 401 14.16 13.93 4.57
C MET A 401 14.23 13.57 6.06
N THR A 402 15.34 12.98 6.49
CA THR A 402 15.54 12.49 7.85
C THR A 402 16.45 13.40 8.69
N GLY A 403 16.70 14.65 8.25
CA GLY A 403 17.41 15.68 9.04
C GLY A 403 18.92 15.42 9.19
N GLY A 404 19.53 14.63 8.30
CA GLY A 404 20.97 14.30 8.32
C GLY A 404 21.84 15.34 7.62
#